data_d0eeb6afd5e2fdaf3ff008bf2a7cecb2
#
_entry.id   d0eeb6afd5e2fdaf3ff008bf2a7cecb2
#
_cell.length_a   1.000
_cell.length_b   1.000
_cell.length_c   1.000
_cell.angle_alpha   90.00
_cell.angle_beta   90.00
_cell.angle_gamma   90.00
#
_symmetry.space_group_name_H-M   'P 1'
#
loop_
_entity.id
_entity.type
_entity.pdbx_description
1 polymer ?
#
loop_
_entity_poly.entity_id
_entity_poly.type
_entity_poly.pdbx_seq_one_letter_code
_entity_poly.pdbx_strand_id
1 'polypeptide(L)'
;LADLGISHVWMPPAFKATNKDDVGYGVYDLFDLGEFDQKGTVRTKYGLKEEYLNAINQLKEVGIVPMADVVLNHKAAADKLETFEVVEVDPEDRTQRTI
;
A
#
# COMPACT_ATOMS: atom_id res chain seq x y z
N LEU A 1 22.64 -6.72 9.71
CA LEU A 1 22.60 -6.08 8.38
C LEU A 1 23.57 -4.89 8.29
N ALA A 2 23.60 -4.05 9.32
CA ALA A 2 24.52 -2.91 9.35
C ALA A 2 25.98 -3.34 9.27
N ASP A 3 26.33 -4.44 9.90
CA ASP A 3 27.70 -5.00 9.90
C ASP A 3 28.15 -5.43 8.50
N LEU A 4 27.23 -5.67 7.59
CA LEU A 4 27.50 -6.03 6.20
C LEU A 4 27.58 -4.81 5.27
N GLY A 5 27.51 -3.60 5.82
CA GLY A 5 27.58 -2.36 5.05
C GLY A 5 26.26 -1.95 4.39
N ILE A 6 25.12 -2.49 4.83
CA ILE A 6 23.81 -2.12 4.32
C ILE A 6 23.41 -0.79 4.92
N SER A 7 23.09 0.19 4.08
CA SER A 7 22.70 1.54 4.51
C SER A 7 21.20 1.78 4.44
N HIS A 8 20.49 1.11 3.54
CA HIS A 8 19.06 1.29 3.29
C HIS A 8 18.39 -0.07 3.13
N VAL A 9 17.12 -0.15 3.56
CA VAL A 9 16.31 -1.36 3.41
C VAL A 9 14.96 -0.96 2.81
N TRP A 10 14.59 -1.59 1.71
CA TRP A 10 13.26 -1.47 1.14
C TRP A 10 12.26 -2.23 2.00
N MET A 11 11.19 -1.58 2.37
CA MET A 11 10.08 -2.18 3.10
C MET A 11 8.86 -2.26 2.19
N PRO A 12 8.30 -3.45 1.97
CA PRO A 12 7.13 -3.59 1.10
C PRO A 12 5.93 -2.80 1.62
N PRO A 13 4.91 -2.57 0.76
CA PRO A 13 3.74 -1.79 1.17
C PRO A 13 3.07 -2.37 2.40
N ALA A 14 2.93 -1.56 3.45
CA ALA A 14 2.40 -1.98 4.73
C ALA A 14 0.91 -1.65 4.92
N PHE A 15 0.28 -1.05 3.91
CA PHE A 15 -1.14 -0.66 3.95
C PHE A 15 -2.04 -1.90 3.92
N LYS A 16 -3.26 -1.75 4.47
CA LYS A 16 -4.26 -2.81 4.37
C LYS A 16 -4.54 -3.12 2.90
N ALA A 17 -4.40 -4.38 2.55
CA ALA A 17 -4.59 -4.88 1.20
C ALA A 17 -5.90 -5.66 1.08
N THR A 18 -6.13 -6.29 -0.07
CA THR A 18 -7.37 -7.01 -0.36
C THR A 18 -7.58 -8.22 0.55
N ASN A 19 -6.49 -8.81 1.05
CA ASN A 19 -6.51 -9.91 2.02
C ASN A 19 -5.17 -9.98 2.76
N LYS A 20 -5.10 -10.82 3.80
CA LYS A 20 -3.92 -10.93 4.66
C LYS A 20 -2.67 -11.51 3.96
N ASP A 21 -2.84 -12.18 2.84
CA ASP A 21 -1.74 -12.81 2.11
C ASP A 21 -1.26 -11.98 0.92
N ASP A 22 -1.91 -10.84 0.66
CA ASP A 22 -1.53 -9.92 -0.40
C ASP A 22 -0.17 -9.28 -0.09
N VAL A 23 0.71 -9.28 -1.09
CA VAL A 23 2.06 -8.71 -0.93
C VAL A 23 2.09 -7.20 -0.76
N GLY A 24 0.94 -6.53 -0.83
CA GLY A 24 0.78 -5.12 -0.51
C GLY A 24 0.40 -4.22 -1.67
N TYR A 25 0.45 -4.71 -2.90
CA TYR A 25 0.11 -3.90 -4.08
C TYR A 25 -1.38 -3.91 -4.41
N GLY A 26 -2.17 -4.81 -3.83
CA GLY A 26 -3.63 -4.75 -3.87
C GLY A 26 -4.15 -3.82 -2.78
N VAL A 27 -3.93 -2.52 -2.92
CA VAL A 27 -4.17 -1.53 -1.87
C VAL A 27 -5.66 -1.32 -1.63
N TYR A 28 -6.10 -1.50 -0.38
CA TYR A 28 -7.48 -1.26 0.03
C TYR A 28 -7.60 0.04 0.83
N ASP A 29 -6.83 0.19 1.90
CA ASP A 29 -6.90 1.36 2.78
C ASP A 29 -5.49 1.88 3.11
N LEU A 30 -5.17 3.06 2.57
CA LEU A 30 -3.88 3.71 2.77
C LEU A 30 -3.68 4.23 4.21
N PHE A 31 -4.75 4.37 4.97
CA PHE A 31 -4.69 4.87 6.34
C PHE A 31 -4.62 3.75 7.38
N ASP A 32 -4.62 2.49 6.94
CA ASP A 32 -4.57 1.32 7.82
C ASP A 32 -3.28 0.53 7.58
N LEU A 33 -2.40 0.57 8.55
CA LEU A 33 -1.10 -0.14 8.50
C LEU A 33 -1.14 -1.48 9.26
N GLY A 34 -2.31 -2.09 9.38
CA GLY A 34 -2.48 -3.30 10.19
C GLY A 34 -2.99 -2.98 11.58
N GLU A 35 -3.90 -2.02 11.69
CA GLU A 35 -4.45 -1.50 12.94
C GLU A 35 -5.94 -1.82 13.08
N PHE A 36 -6.67 -1.82 11.97
CA PHE A 36 -8.13 -1.99 11.97
C PHE A 36 -8.53 -3.33 11.35
N ASP A 37 -9.62 -3.92 11.87
CA ASP A 37 -10.16 -5.17 11.31
C ASP A 37 -10.92 -4.84 10.01
N GLN A 38 -10.27 -5.08 8.91
CA GLN A 38 -10.81 -4.87 7.57
C GLN A 38 -10.38 -6.01 6.65
N LYS A 39 -11.22 -6.37 5.69
CA LYS A 39 -10.99 -7.49 4.78
C LYS A 39 -10.69 -8.80 5.52
N GLY A 40 -11.35 -8.98 6.67
CA GLY A 40 -11.24 -10.21 7.46
C GLY A 40 -9.96 -10.35 8.28
N THR A 41 -9.20 -9.27 8.45
CA THR A 41 -7.95 -9.31 9.21
C THR A 41 -7.62 -7.95 9.81
N VAL A 42 -6.92 -7.96 10.94
CA VAL A 42 -6.31 -6.75 11.49
C VAL A 42 -4.92 -6.57 10.87
N ARG A 43 -4.13 -7.63 10.85
CA ARG A 43 -2.77 -7.59 10.30
C ARG A 43 -2.75 -7.54 8.78
N THR A 44 -1.68 -6.99 8.22
CA THR A 44 -1.31 -7.18 6.82
C THR A 44 -0.46 -8.45 6.70
N LYS A 45 -0.01 -8.80 5.49
CA LYS A 45 0.94 -9.92 5.30
C LYS A 45 2.19 -9.75 6.18
N TYR A 46 2.61 -8.51 6.39
CA TYR A 46 3.84 -8.19 7.10
C TYR A 46 3.64 -7.93 8.58
N GLY A 47 2.43 -8.04 9.09
CA GLY A 47 2.13 -7.96 10.50
C GLY A 47 1.25 -6.79 10.90
N LEU A 48 1.31 -6.45 12.17
CA LEU A 48 0.55 -5.34 12.76
C LEU A 48 1.30 -4.02 12.63
N LYS A 49 0.58 -2.91 12.76
CA LYS A 49 1.16 -1.57 12.75
C LYS A 49 2.29 -1.43 13.78
N GLU A 50 2.12 -1.97 14.98
CA GLU A 50 3.15 -1.91 16.03
C GLU A 50 4.43 -2.61 15.59
N GLU A 51 4.31 -3.76 14.94
CA GLU A 51 5.45 -4.52 14.45
C GLU A 51 6.19 -3.75 13.36
N TYR A 52 5.45 -3.09 12.48
CA TYR A 52 6.02 -2.25 11.42
C TYR A 52 6.81 -1.08 12.00
N LEU A 53 6.23 -0.37 12.99
CA LEU A 53 6.89 0.75 13.64
C LEU A 53 8.11 0.31 14.44
N ASN A 54 8.05 -0.85 15.09
CA ASN A 54 9.19 -1.42 15.80
C ASN A 54 10.34 -1.75 14.85
N ALA A 55 10.03 -2.33 13.69
CA ALA A 55 11.04 -2.63 12.68
C ALA A 55 11.75 -1.35 12.20
N ILE A 56 11.00 -0.28 11.96
CA ILE A 56 11.54 1.02 11.58
C ILE A 56 12.49 1.55 12.65
N ASN A 57 12.07 1.51 13.92
CA ASN A 57 12.87 2.01 15.03
C ASN A 57 14.15 1.22 15.20
N GLN A 58 14.10 -0.11 15.10
CA GLN A 58 15.27 -0.96 15.20
C GLN A 58 16.27 -0.70 14.06
N LEU A 59 15.78 -0.47 12.85
CA LEU A 59 16.65 -0.12 11.72
C LEU A 59 17.36 1.21 11.96
N LYS A 60 16.63 2.20 12.47
CA LYS A 60 17.20 3.52 12.78
C LYS A 60 18.27 3.43 13.88
N GLU A 61 18.07 2.60 14.88
CA GLU A 61 19.03 2.42 15.98
C GLU A 61 20.40 1.93 15.51
N VAL A 62 20.43 1.13 14.44
CA VAL A 62 21.68 0.64 13.86
C VAL A 62 22.14 1.43 12.64
N GLY A 63 21.52 2.58 12.38
CA GLY A 63 21.93 3.49 11.30
C GLY A 63 21.47 3.08 9.91
N ILE A 64 20.47 2.21 9.78
CA ILE A 64 19.89 1.80 8.51
C ILE A 64 18.65 2.66 8.22
N VAL A 65 18.54 3.18 7.01
CA VAL A 65 17.40 4.00 6.59
C VAL A 65 16.32 3.08 5.99
N PRO A 66 15.12 3.01 6.61
CA PRO A 66 14.01 2.28 6.02
C PRO A 66 13.39 3.10 4.88
N MET A 67 13.07 2.44 3.77
CA MET A 67 12.43 3.04 2.61
C MET A 67 11.06 2.41 2.43
N ALA A 68 10.00 3.16 2.70
CA ALA A 68 8.64 2.67 2.58
C ALA A 68 8.19 2.69 1.11
N ASP A 69 7.64 1.57 0.66
CA ASP A 69 7.01 1.47 -0.66
C ASP A 69 5.57 1.99 -0.55
N VAL A 70 5.29 3.14 -1.14
CA VAL A 70 4.00 3.81 -1.03
C VAL A 70 3.28 3.78 -2.37
N VAL A 71 2.16 3.08 -2.43
CA VAL A 71 1.36 2.90 -3.64
C VAL A 71 0.21 3.90 -3.64
N LEU A 72 0.30 4.94 -4.46
CA LEU A 72 -0.68 6.04 -4.50
C LEU A 72 -1.49 6.09 -5.81
N ASN A 73 -1.21 5.19 -6.74
CA ASN A 73 -1.78 5.26 -8.09
C ASN A 73 -3.06 4.43 -8.28
N HIS A 74 -3.40 3.53 -7.34
CA HIS A 74 -4.59 2.69 -7.45
C HIS A 74 -5.07 2.20 -6.09
N LYS A 75 -6.32 1.73 -6.06
CA LYS A 75 -6.92 0.98 -4.95
C LYS A 75 -7.66 -0.23 -5.50
N ALA A 76 -7.89 -1.22 -4.64
CA ALA A 76 -8.54 -2.47 -5.02
C ALA A 76 -9.60 -2.86 -3.97
N ALA A 77 -10.49 -3.77 -4.36
CA ALA A 77 -11.47 -4.40 -3.46
C ALA A 77 -12.38 -3.40 -2.73
N ALA A 78 -12.94 -2.45 -3.47
CA ALA A 78 -13.87 -1.46 -2.93
C ALA A 78 -15.04 -2.11 -2.19
N ASP A 79 -15.65 -1.38 -1.26
CA ASP A 79 -16.73 -1.89 -0.41
C ASP A 79 -18.04 -2.08 -1.18
N LYS A 80 -18.25 -1.31 -2.25
CA LYS A 80 -19.47 -1.38 -3.07
C LYS A 80 -19.22 -0.86 -4.48
N LEU A 81 -20.14 -1.19 -5.35
CA LEU A 81 -20.16 -0.65 -6.71
C LEU A 81 -20.88 0.69 -6.73
N GLU A 82 -20.43 1.56 -7.62
CA GLU A 82 -21.09 2.84 -7.88
C GLU A 82 -21.27 2.98 -9.39
N THR A 83 -22.46 3.37 -9.81
CA THR A 83 -22.77 3.60 -11.22
C THR A 83 -22.75 5.10 -11.50
N PHE A 84 -22.05 5.50 -12.53
CA PHE A 84 -21.95 6.90 -12.96
C PHE A 84 -21.82 6.99 -14.47
N GLU A 85 -22.17 8.16 -15.01
CA GLU A 85 -22.02 8.41 -16.44
C GLU A 85 -20.57 8.77 -16.76
N VAL A 86 -20.10 8.24 -17.88
CA VAL A 86 -18.76 8.54 -18.39
C VAL A 86 -18.85 9.02 -19.83
N VAL A 87 -17.89 9.82 -20.23
CA VAL A 87 -17.72 10.27 -21.61
C VAL A 87 -16.42 9.66 -22.13
N GLU A 88 -16.51 8.86 -23.20
CA GLU A 88 -15.32 8.38 -23.88
C GLU A 88 -14.65 9.52 -24.62
N VAL A 89 -13.34 9.57 -24.55
CA VAL A 89 -12.51 10.56 -25.23
C VAL A 89 -11.64 9.82 -26.24
N ASP A 90 -11.63 10.33 -27.49
CA ASP A 90 -10.76 9.77 -28.52
C ASP A 90 -9.30 9.83 -28.06
N PRO A 91 -8.55 8.71 -28.08
CA PRO A 91 -7.16 8.70 -27.64
C PRO A 91 -6.24 9.60 -28.47
N GLU A 92 -6.58 9.84 -29.74
CA GLU A 92 -5.80 10.70 -30.64
C GLU A 92 -6.23 12.16 -30.58
N ASP A 93 -7.53 12.41 -30.31
CA ASP A 93 -8.09 13.76 -30.17
C ASP A 93 -8.98 13.83 -28.92
N ARG A 94 -8.42 14.32 -27.84
CA ARG A 94 -9.10 14.39 -26.55
C ARG A 94 -10.20 15.45 -26.48
N THR A 95 -10.36 16.27 -27.53
CA THR A 95 -11.47 17.20 -27.63
C THR A 95 -12.72 16.55 -28.23
N GLN A 96 -12.58 15.44 -28.93
CA GLN A 96 -13.68 14.68 -29.51
C GLN A 96 -14.25 13.74 -28.46
N ARG A 97 -15.58 13.80 -28.24
CA ARG A 97 -16.28 13.02 -27.22
C ARG A 97 -17.34 12.14 -27.84
N THR A 98 -17.40 10.89 -27.37
CA THR A 98 -18.47 9.95 -27.67
C THR A 98 -19.19 9.57 -26.38
N ILE A 99 -20.52 9.38 -26.49
CA ILE A 99 -21.36 9.05 -25.32
C ILE A 99 -21.91 7.63 -25.49
#